data_7506a0dbcc0003c4125a02653961281b
#
_entry.id   7506a0dbcc0003c4125a02653961281b
#
_cell.length_a   1.000
_cell.length_b   1.000
_cell.length_c   1.000
_cell.angle_alpha   90.00
_cell.angle_beta   90.00
_cell.angle_gamma   90.00
#
_symmetry.space_group_name_H-M   'P 1'
#
loop_
_entity.id
_entity.type
_entity.pdbx_description
1 polymer ?
#
loop_
_entity_poly.entity_id
_entity_poly.type
_entity_poly.pdbx_seq_one_letter_code
_entity_poly.pdbx_strand_id
1 'polypeptide(L)'
;MRMLLFALLCLCATLSSAQTNDGLKASSAARSQIGVTTTYDPAYSRMAYPMGDVPLERGVCSDVVIRAYRKAGVDFQMLVHRDMRTHFHLYPKIWGLKKPDSNIDHRRVPNLDVFFRRQGKALNLPQVSKSFKPGDIVSWRLDNGLAHVGIISDKKSLFDSRPLVIHNIGQGTQEEDVLFSWKIVGHYRWFNAGASR
;
A
#
# COMPACT_ATOMS: atom_id res chain seq x y z
N MET A 1 -25.82 20.50 29.73
CA MET A 1 -24.85 19.39 29.79
C MET A 1 -25.19 18.19 28.88
N ARG A 2 -26.46 17.92 28.60
CA ARG A 2 -26.85 16.80 27.68
C ARG A 2 -26.61 17.05 26.18
N MET A 3 -26.63 18.30 25.69
CA MET A 3 -26.43 18.61 24.26
C MET A 3 -24.97 18.47 23.76
N LEU A 4 -23.97 18.70 24.63
CA LEU A 4 -22.55 18.55 24.22
C LEU A 4 -22.13 17.08 24.02
N LEU A 5 -22.70 16.13 24.75
CA LEU A 5 -22.39 14.70 24.58
C LEU A 5 -22.88 14.15 23.22
N PHE A 6 -24.03 14.62 22.72
CA PHE A 6 -24.57 14.19 21.43
C PHE A 6 -23.75 14.69 20.24
N ALA A 7 -23.21 15.91 20.31
CA ALA A 7 -22.35 16.46 19.22
C ALA A 7 -21.02 15.73 19.13
N LEU A 8 -20.43 15.27 20.24
CA LEU A 8 -19.17 14.53 20.27
C LEU A 8 -19.33 13.11 19.69
N LEU A 9 -20.45 12.43 19.97
CA LEU A 9 -20.74 11.11 19.38
C LEU A 9 -20.95 11.16 17.85
N CYS A 10 -21.64 12.20 17.35
CA CYS A 10 -21.84 12.38 15.91
C CYS A 10 -20.52 12.65 15.15
N LEU A 11 -19.58 13.39 15.74
CA LEU A 11 -18.28 13.70 15.12
C LEU A 11 -17.40 12.46 15.01
N CYS A 12 -17.40 11.58 16.02
CA CYS A 12 -16.66 10.31 15.97
C CYS A 12 -17.21 9.33 14.91
N ALA A 13 -18.53 9.27 14.73
CA ALA A 13 -19.16 8.40 13.76
C ALA A 13 -18.88 8.84 12.30
N THR A 14 -18.85 10.15 12.03
CA THR A 14 -18.55 10.68 10.69
C THR A 14 -17.09 10.49 10.28
N LEU A 15 -16.14 10.62 11.20
CA LEU A 15 -14.73 10.36 10.94
C LEU A 15 -14.47 8.88 10.63
N SER A 16 -15.12 7.96 11.33
CA SER A 16 -14.99 6.52 11.10
C SER A 16 -15.54 6.10 9.73
N SER A 17 -16.63 6.69 9.27
CA SER A 17 -17.21 6.38 7.95
C SER A 17 -16.39 6.92 6.79
N ALA A 18 -15.80 8.11 6.91
CA ALA A 18 -14.94 8.70 5.88
C ALA A 18 -13.68 7.86 5.64
N GLN A 19 -13.10 7.30 6.69
CA GLN A 19 -11.89 6.47 6.59
C GLN A 19 -12.13 5.07 6.00
N THR A 20 -13.28 4.48 6.28
CA THR A 20 -13.69 3.23 5.63
C THR A 20 -13.83 3.44 4.12
N ASN A 21 -14.26 4.63 3.72
CA ASN A 21 -14.41 5.00 2.32
C ASN A 21 -13.05 5.12 1.59
N ASP A 22 -12.01 5.70 2.20
CA ASP A 22 -10.69 5.85 1.55
C ASP A 22 -9.96 4.51 1.36
N GLY A 23 -10.08 3.57 2.29
CA GLY A 23 -9.59 2.20 2.10
C GLY A 23 -10.30 1.48 0.95
N LEU A 24 -11.64 1.58 0.89
CA LEU A 24 -12.43 1.05 -0.22
C LEU A 24 -12.06 1.71 -1.54
N LYS A 25 -11.84 3.02 -1.56
CA LYS A 25 -11.40 3.78 -2.74
C LYS A 25 -10.03 3.29 -3.24
N ALA A 26 -9.07 3.05 -2.33
CA ALA A 26 -7.77 2.48 -2.69
C ALA A 26 -7.90 1.06 -3.26
N SER A 27 -8.70 0.20 -2.63
CA SER A 27 -8.98 -1.16 -3.13
C SER A 27 -9.62 -1.13 -4.53
N SER A 28 -10.65 -0.32 -4.73
CA SER A 28 -11.32 -0.15 -6.03
C SER A 28 -10.36 0.39 -7.09
N ALA A 29 -9.51 1.36 -6.74
CA ALA A 29 -8.50 1.93 -7.64
C ALA A 29 -7.38 0.93 -7.98
N ALA A 30 -7.04 0.02 -7.06
CA ALA A 30 -6.14 -1.09 -7.37
C ALA A 30 -6.77 -2.04 -8.40
N ARG A 31 -8.04 -2.42 -8.18
CA ARG A 31 -8.78 -3.30 -9.09
C ARG A 31 -8.93 -2.72 -10.49
N SER A 32 -9.10 -1.41 -10.63
CA SER A 32 -9.22 -0.76 -11.95
C SER A 32 -7.96 -0.87 -12.81
N GLN A 33 -6.85 -1.36 -12.27
CA GLN A 33 -5.62 -1.63 -13.02
C GLN A 33 -5.60 -3.03 -13.66
N ILE A 34 -6.54 -3.92 -13.32
CA ILE A 34 -6.68 -5.25 -13.95
C ILE A 34 -7.05 -5.06 -15.42
N GLY A 35 -6.31 -5.71 -16.32
CA GLY A 35 -6.46 -5.55 -17.77
C GLY A 35 -5.86 -4.25 -18.35
N VAL A 36 -5.45 -3.30 -17.48
CA VAL A 36 -4.74 -2.08 -17.87
C VAL A 36 -3.23 -2.26 -17.72
N THR A 37 -2.77 -2.62 -16.52
CA THR A 37 -1.37 -2.97 -16.27
C THR A 37 -1.19 -4.46 -16.54
N THR A 38 -0.72 -4.79 -17.74
CA THR A 38 -0.64 -6.18 -18.25
C THR A 38 0.77 -6.73 -18.26
N THR A 39 1.79 -5.87 -18.07
CA THR A 39 3.20 -6.27 -18.14
C THR A 39 3.92 -5.98 -16.83
N TYR A 40 4.70 -6.94 -16.34
CA TYR A 40 5.64 -6.72 -15.23
C TYR A 40 6.96 -6.15 -15.77
N ASP A 41 7.28 -4.89 -15.38
CA ASP A 41 8.50 -4.20 -15.85
C ASP A 41 9.25 -3.56 -14.68
N PRO A 42 10.36 -4.20 -14.23
CA PRO A 42 11.21 -3.67 -13.16
C PRO A 42 12.23 -2.65 -13.63
N ALA A 43 12.28 -2.31 -14.92
CA ALA A 43 13.28 -1.42 -15.48
C ALA A 43 13.26 -0.05 -14.80
N TYR A 44 14.45 0.53 -14.64
CA TYR A 44 14.60 1.90 -14.18
C TYR A 44 14.05 2.86 -15.24
N SER A 45 13.20 3.78 -14.80
CA SER A 45 12.64 4.83 -15.66
C SER A 45 12.76 6.19 -15.00
N ARG A 46 13.16 7.20 -15.75
CA ARG A 46 13.03 8.59 -15.31
C ARG A 46 11.56 8.98 -15.37
N MET A 47 11.09 9.65 -14.34
CA MET A 47 9.69 10.08 -14.25
C MET A 47 9.58 11.46 -13.61
N ALA A 48 8.45 12.12 -13.79
CA ALA A 48 8.16 13.39 -13.12
C ALA A 48 8.21 13.23 -11.59
N TYR A 49 8.37 14.34 -10.89
CA TYR A 49 8.30 14.41 -9.43
C TYR A 49 7.64 15.73 -9.01
N PRO A 50 6.62 15.74 -8.15
CA PRO A 50 5.87 14.56 -7.67
C PRO A 50 4.96 13.95 -8.75
N MET A 51 4.20 12.92 -8.39
CA MET A 51 3.17 12.27 -9.22
C MET A 51 3.69 11.56 -10.47
N GLY A 52 5.01 11.28 -10.57
CA GLY A 52 5.59 10.54 -11.69
C GLY A 52 5.16 9.08 -11.71
N ASP A 53 4.95 8.52 -12.90
CA ASP A 53 4.57 7.13 -13.12
C ASP A 53 5.28 6.57 -14.35
N VAL A 54 5.34 5.25 -14.45
CA VAL A 54 5.66 4.54 -15.69
C VAL A 54 4.38 4.40 -16.54
N PRO A 55 4.46 4.12 -17.84
CA PRO A 55 3.28 3.86 -18.66
C PRO A 55 2.32 2.86 -18.02
N LEU A 56 1.00 3.11 -18.12
CA LEU A 56 -0.01 2.39 -17.36
C LEU A 56 -0.10 0.89 -17.68
N GLU A 57 0.26 0.51 -18.90
CA GLU A 57 0.26 -0.88 -19.36
C GLU A 57 1.34 -1.74 -18.69
N ARG A 58 2.32 -1.12 -18.03
CA ARG A 58 3.42 -1.81 -17.35
C ARG A 58 3.67 -1.29 -15.93
N GLY A 59 4.32 -2.11 -15.12
CA GLY A 59 4.68 -1.75 -13.75
C GLY A 59 5.08 -2.97 -12.94
N VAL A 60 5.49 -2.72 -11.69
CA VAL A 60 5.78 -3.77 -10.71
C VAL A 60 4.71 -3.78 -9.60
N CYS A 61 4.84 -4.69 -8.63
CA CYS A 61 3.90 -4.80 -7.51
C CYS A 61 3.69 -3.48 -6.74
N SER A 62 4.75 -2.71 -6.52
CA SER A 62 4.66 -1.40 -5.85
C SER A 62 3.93 -0.35 -6.69
N ASP A 63 4.01 -0.38 -8.03
CA ASP A 63 3.29 0.57 -8.88
C ASP A 63 1.77 0.41 -8.74
N VAL A 64 1.27 -0.82 -8.54
CA VAL A 64 -0.15 -1.08 -8.24
C VAL A 64 -0.57 -0.34 -6.96
N VAL A 65 0.24 -0.42 -5.91
CA VAL A 65 -0.01 0.26 -4.63
C VAL A 65 0.06 1.78 -4.79
N ILE A 66 1.11 2.30 -5.44
CA ILE A 66 1.32 3.73 -5.64
C ILE A 66 0.14 4.36 -6.40
N ARG A 67 -0.26 3.75 -7.51
CA ARG A 67 -1.38 4.22 -8.35
C ARG A 67 -2.71 4.21 -7.60
N ALA A 68 -2.98 3.14 -6.87
CA ALA A 68 -4.19 3.00 -6.08
C ALA A 68 -4.30 4.10 -5.02
N TYR A 69 -3.22 4.35 -4.30
CA TYR A 69 -3.20 5.37 -3.26
C TYR A 69 -3.24 6.79 -3.80
N ARG A 70 -2.66 7.06 -4.98
CA ARG A 70 -2.83 8.34 -5.67
C ARG A 70 -4.28 8.65 -5.97
N LYS A 71 -5.06 7.67 -6.42
CA LYS A 71 -6.51 7.84 -6.63
C LYS A 71 -7.26 8.09 -5.31
N ALA A 72 -6.71 7.66 -4.19
CA ALA A 72 -7.21 7.96 -2.84
C ALA A 72 -6.58 9.23 -2.22
N GLY A 73 -5.84 10.04 -3.01
CA GLY A 73 -5.29 11.33 -2.58
C GLY A 73 -3.91 11.27 -1.91
N VAL A 74 -3.19 10.15 -2.00
CA VAL A 74 -1.88 9.95 -1.34
C VAL A 74 -0.78 9.65 -2.36
N ASP A 75 0.20 10.53 -2.52
CA ASP A 75 1.37 10.29 -3.38
C ASP A 75 2.55 9.73 -2.58
N PHE A 76 2.69 8.40 -2.58
CA PHE A 76 3.82 7.75 -1.91
C PHE A 76 5.18 8.04 -2.57
N GLN A 77 5.26 8.38 -3.85
CA GLN A 77 6.52 8.82 -4.46
C GLN A 77 7.06 10.05 -3.70
N MET A 78 6.20 11.05 -3.52
CA MET A 78 6.57 12.28 -2.81
C MET A 78 6.88 12.01 -1.33
N LEU A 79 6.04 11.25 -0.65
CA LEU A 79 6.17 11.03 0.80
C LEU A 79 7.41 10.20 1.14
N VAL A 80 7.67 9.10 0.41
CA VAL A 80 8.86 8.25 0.58
C VAL A 80 10.13 9.06 0.30
N HIS A 81 10.15 9.81 -0.81
CA HIS A 81 11.32 10.62 -1.17
C HIS A 81 11.63 11.69 -0.11
N ARG A 82 10.60 12.37 0.43
CA ARG A 82 10.78 13.35 1.51
C ARG A 82 11.33 12.72 2.79
N ASP A 83 10.79 11.58 3.22
CA ASP A 83 11.29 10.88 4.41
C ASP A 83 12.72 10.37 4.21
N MET A 84 13.03 9.82 3.03
CA MET A 84 14.37 9.37 2.70
C MET A 84 15.40 10.51 2.64
N ARG A 85 15.02 11.69 2.21
CA ARG A 85 15.95 12.86 2.20
C ARG A 85 16.46 13.21 3.60
N THR A 86 15.63 13.06 4.62
CA THR A 86 15.98 13.35 6.02
C THR A 86 16.54 12.14 6.77
N HIS A 87 16.15 10.94 6.39
CA HIS A 87 16.42 9.73 7.16
C HIS A 87 17.05 8.61 6.31
N PHE A 88 17.81 8.96 5.29
CA PHE A 88 18.38 7.99 4.33
C PHE A 88 19.18 6.87 4.99
N HIS A 89 19.85 7.15 6.13
CA HIS A 89 20.62 6.16 6.87
C HIS A 89 19.79 5.01 7.45
N LEU A 90 18.47 5.19 7.62
CA LEU A 90 17.54 4.17 8.14
C LEU A 90 17.02 3.24 7.04
N TYR A 91 17.23 3.58 5.77
CA TYR A 91 16.74 2.80 4.64
C TYR A 91 17.76 1.76 4.18
N PRO A 92 17.31 0.64 3.56
CA PRO A 92 18.19 -0.43 3.08
C PRO A 92 19.26 0.08 2.11
N LYS A 93 20.50 -0.41 2.27
CA LYS A 93 21.66 -0.05 1.43
C LYS A 93 21.95 -1.08 0.33
N ILE A 94 21.05 -2.05 0.13
CA ILE A 94 21.26 -3.21 -0.75
C ILE A 94 21.43 -2.85 -2.23
N TRP A 95 21.07 -1.63 -2.65
CA TRP A 95 21.27 -1.16 -4.04
C TRP A 95 22.46 -0.23 -4.20
N GLY A 96 23.28 -0.02 -3.16
CA GLY A 96 24.49 0.80 -3.23
C GLY A 96 24.27 2.30 -3.45
N LEU A 97 23.04 2.79 -3.37
CA LEU A 97 22.76 4.22 -3.51
C LEU A 97 23.36 5.01 -2.34
N LYS A 98 23.94 6.17 -2.66
CA LYS A 98 24.51 7.11 -1.68
C LYS A 98 23.53 8.24 -1.29
N LYS A 99 22.46 8.41 -2.05
CA LYS A 99 21.41 9.43 -1.85
C LYS A 99 20.05 8.91 -2.34
N PRO A 100 18.94 9.49 -1.89
CA PRO A 100 17.61 9.17 -2.41
C PRO A 100 17.48 9.44 -3.90
N ASP A 101 16.69 8.60 -4.57
CA ASP A 101 16.32 8.74 -5.98
C ASP A 101 14.80 8.67 -6.13
N SER A 102 14.18 9.81 -6.46
CA SER A 102 12.72 9.92 -6.61
C SER A 102 12.12 9.06 -7.72
N ASN A 103 12.94 8.55 -8.64
CA ASN A 103 12.48 7.70 -9.74
C ASN A 103 12.25 6.24 -9.30
N ILE A 104 12.95 5.77 -8.25
CA ILE A 104 12.96 4.33 -7.92
C ILE A 104 12.66 4.03 -6.44
N ASP A 105 12.88 4.95 -5.52
CA ASP A 105 12.82 4.68 -4.08
C ASP A 105 11.46 4.16 -3.64
N HIS A 106 10.37 4.75 -4.14
CA HIS A 106 8.98 4.35 -3.86
C HIS A 106 8.57 3.05 -4.57
N ARG A 107 9.32 2.60 -5.57
CA ARG A 107 9.09 1.34 -6.30
C ARG A 107 9.75 0.13 -5.62
N ARG A 108 10.53 0.35 -4.56
CA ARG A 108 11.26 -0.67 -3.82
C ARG A 108 10.51 -1.07 -2.55
N VAL A 109 9.97 -2.28 -2.51
CA VAL A 109 9.18 -2.78 -1.38
C VAL A 109 9.91 -2.65 -0.03
N PRO A 110 11.22 -2.97 0.12
CA PRO A 110 11.91 -2.77 1.38
C PRO A 110 11.95 -1.30 1.84
N ASN A 111 11.96 -0.33 0.92
CA ASN A 111 11.85 1.08 1.27
C ASN A 111 10.44 1.43 1.75
N LEU A 112 9.41 0.91 1.07
CA LEU A 112 8.02 1.08 1.50
C LEU A 112 7.79 0.51 2.90
N ASP A 113 8.35 -0.67 3.21
CA ASP A 113 8.26 -1.29 4.54
C ASP A 113 8.86 -0.40 5.64
N VAL A 114 10.04 0.19 5.39
CA VAL A 114 10.66 1.14 6.33
C VAL A 114 9.80 2.39 6.46
N PHE A 115 9.37 2.97 5.35
CA PHE A 115 8.54 4.16 5.33
C PHE A 115 7.24 3.98 6.13
N PHE A 116 6.48 2.92 5.87
CA PHE A 116 5.21 2.69 6.57
C PHE A 116 5.39 2.48 8.08
N ARG A 117 6.43 1.78 8.52
CA ARG A 117 6.75 1.64 9.95
C ARG A 117 7.08 2.99 10.58
N ARG A 118 7.89 3.79 9.92
CA ARG A 118 8.28 5.13 10.39
C ARG A 118 7.08 6.09 10.50
N GLN A 119 6.11 5.94 9.60
CA GLN A 119 4.86 6.73 9.63
C GLN A 119 3.84 6.19 10.66
N GLY A 120 4.19 5.20 11.47
CA GLY A 120 3.29 4.60 12.46
C GLY A 120 2.08 3.88 11.84
N LYS A 121 2.23 3.37 10.61
CA LYS A 121 1.17 2.70 9.85
C LYS A 121 1.22 1.18 9.96
N ALA A 122 2.29 0.63 10.56
CA ALA A 122 2.44 -0.80 10.76
C ALA A 122 1.45 -1.31 11.82
N LEU A 123 0.83 -2.43 11.53
CA LEU A 123 0.00 -3.20 12.43
C LEU A 123 0.76 -4.45 12.87
N ASN A 124 0.33 -5.06 13.98
CA ASN A 124 0.83 -6.37 14.36
C ASN A 124 0.54 -7.35 13.24
N LEU A 125 1.49 -8.27 12.98
CA LEU A 125 1.30 -9.29 11.96
C LEU A 125 0.13 -10.18 12.37
N PRO A 126 -0.94 -10.22 11.57
CA PRO A 126 -2.15 -10.91 11.95
C PRO A 126 -1.97 -12.43 11.79
N GLN A 127 -2.61 -13.17 12.68
CA GLN A 127 -2.74 -14.62 12.58
C GLN A 127 -4.04 -15.04 11.89
N VAL A 128 -4.94 -14.10 11.62
CA VAL A 128 -6.27 -14.38 11.10
C VAL A 128 -6.70 -13.39 10.01
N SER A 129 -7.42 -13.88 9.02
CA SER A 129 -7.86 -13.12 7.83
C SER A 129 -8.73 -11.92 8.15
N LYS A 130 -9.57 -11.98 9.19
CA LYS A 130 -10.47 -10.89 9.62
C LYS A 130 -9.77 -9.61 10.10
N SER A 131 -8.47 -9.67 10.37
CA SER A 131 -7.67 -8.50 10.76
C SER A 131 -7.38 -7.57 9.60
N PHE A 132 -7.42 -8.07 8.37
CA PHE A 132 -7.20 -7.30 7.16
C PHE A 132 -8.48 -6.59 6.73
N LYS A 133 -8.33 -5.34 6.32
CA LYS A 133 -9.43 -4.50 5.81
C LYS A 133 -9.14 -4.07 4.38
N PRO A 134 -10.18 -3.81 3.56
CA PRO A 134 -10.00 -3.28 2.22
C PRO A 134 -9.10 -2.05 2.22
N GLY A 135 -8.15 -2.01 1.28
CA GLY A 135 -7.17 -0.96 1.16
C GLY A 135 -5.93 -1.10 2.06
N ASP A 136 -5.88 -2.07 2.98
CA ASP A 136 -4.63 -2.36 3.70
C ASP A 136 -3.54 -2.77 2.71
N ILE A 137 -2.30 -2.44 3.03
CA ILE A 137 -1.11 -2.86 2.29
C ILE A 137 -0.49 -4.04 3.01
N VAL A 138 -0.16 -5.08 2.27
CA VAL A 138 0.54 -6.26 2.79
C VAL A 138 1.83 -6.47 2.02
N SER A 139 2.92 -6.75 2.73
CA SER A 139 4.18 -7.14 2.11
C SER A 139 4.58 -8.56 2.51
N TRP A 140 5.22 -9.26 1.58
CA TRP A 140 5.67 -10.63 1.73
C TRP A 140 7.14 -10.80 1.40
N ARG A 141 7.70 -11.90 1.88
CA ARG A 141 8.90 -12.51 1.35
C ARG A 141 8.47 -13.73 0.56
N LEU A 142 8.69 -13.70 -0.76
CA LEU A 142 8.44 -14.83 -1.65
C LEU A 142 9.43 -15.97 -1.39
N ASP A 143 9.13 -17.17 -1.88
CA ASP A 143 9.98 -18.36 -1.67
C ASP A 143 11.38 -18.21 -2.28
N ASN A 144 11.51 -17.43 -3.35
CA ASN A 144 12.80 -17.05 -3.96
C ASN A 144 13.53 -15.91 -3.21
N GLY A 145 13.02 -15.46 -2.06
CA GLY A 145 13.61 -14.40 -1.24
C GLY A 145 13.28 -12.97 -1.69
N LEU A 146 12.57 -12.76 -2.79
CA LEU A 146 12.19 -11.43 -3.25
C LEU A 146 11.10 -10.81 -2.37
N ALA A 147 11.17 -9.49 -2.21
CA ALA A 147 10.11 -8.74 -1.54
C ALA A 147 8.95 -8.48 -2.51
N HIS A 148 7.73 -8.64 -2.00
CA HIS A 148 6.49 -8.43 -2.76
C HIS A 148 5.50 -7.62 -1.95
N VAL A 149 4.56 -6.92 -2.62
CA VAL A 149 3.54 -6.07 -1.99
C VAL A 149 2.24 -6.13 -2.77
N GLY A 150 1.12 -6.00 -2.06
CA GLY A 150 -0.22 -5.91 -2.64
C GLY A 150 -1.18 -5.11 -1.77
N ILE A 151 -2.39 -4.93 -2.26
CA ILE A 151 -3.49 -4.24 -1.57
C ILE A 151 -4.59 -5.25 -1.27
N ILE A 152 -5.12 -5.20 -0.06
CA ILE A 152 -6.27 -6.00 0.35
C ILE A 152 -7.52 -5.52 -0.38
N SER A 153 -8.17 -6.46 -1.04
CA SER A 153 -9.45 -6.26 -1.74
C SER A 153 -10.63 -6.19 -0.76
N ASP A 154 -11.72 -5.56 -1.20
CA ASP A 154 -13.04 -5.66 -0.58
C ASP A 154 -13.78 -6.96 -0.96
N LYS A 155 -13.29 -7.69 -1.97
CA LYS A 155 -13.79 -9.03 -2.31
C LYS A 155 -13.09 -10.12 -1.50
N LYS A 156 -13.79 -11.24 -1.39
CA LYS A 156 -13.37 -12.39 -0.59
C LYS A 156 -13.33 -13.65 -1.43
N SER A 157 -12.49 -14.58 -1.02
CA SER A 157 -12.48 -15.94 -1.52
C SER A 157 -13.83 -16.62 -1.27
N LEU A 158 -14.27 -17.42 -2.23
CA LEU A 158 -15.52 -18.18 -2.12
C LEU A 158 -15.45 -19.34 -1.11
N PHE A 159 -14.25 -19.78 -0.77
CA PHE A 159 -14.06 -20.99 0.04
C PHE A 159 -14.02 -20.72 1.55
N ASP A 160 -13.38 -19.64 1.99
CA ASP A 160 -13.13 -19.39 3.41
C ASP A 160 -13.28 -17.93 3.86
N SER A 161 -13.87 -17.11 2.99
CA SER A 161 -14.11 -15.68 3.25
C SER A 161 -12.83 -14.86 3.52
N ARG A 162 -11.65 -15.36 3.15
CA ARG A 162 -10.42 -14.56 3.15
C ARG A 162 -10.54 -13.42 2.17
N PRO A 163 -10.01 -12.22 2.48
CA PRO A 163 -9.94 -11.16 1.50
C PRO A 163 -8.98 -11.56 0.37
N LEU A 164 -9.38 -11.26 -0.88
CA LEU A 164 -8.48 -11.34 -2.01
C LEU A 164 -7.40 -10.25 -1.93
N VAL A 165 -6.36 -10.41 -2.72
CA VAL A 165 -5.25 -9.44 -2.83
C VAL A 165 -5.13 -8.97 -4.27
N ILE A 166 -4.95 -7.66 -4.45
CA ILE A 166 -4.67 -7.06 -5.75
C ILE A 166 -3.19 -6.75 -5.81
N HIS A 167 -2.49 -7.35 -6.77
CA HIS A 167 -1.03 -7.25 -6.92
C HIS A 167 -0.58 -7.51 -8.37
N ASN A 168 0.71 -7.35 -8.65
CA ASN A 168 1.35 -7.76 -9.91
C ASN A 168 2.61 -8.57 -9.58
N ILE A 169 2.63 -9.86 -9.92
CA ILE A 169 3.75 -10.77 -9.66
C ILE A 169 4.40 -11.31 -10.95
N GLY A 170 4.07 -10.76 -12.13
CA GLY A 170 4.68 -11.16 -13.39
C GLY A 170 3.73 -11.13 -14.60
N GLN A 171 2.44 -11.30 -14.37
CA GLN A 171 1.43 -11.40 -15.44
C GLN A 171 0.48 -10.19 -15.51
N GLY A 172 0.95 -9.01 -15.08
CA GLY A 172 0.10 -7.85 -14.91
C GLY A 172 -0.65 -7.86 -13.58
N THR A 173 -1.52 -6.86 -13.41
CA THR A 173 -2.32 -6.72 -12.18
C THR A 173 -3.41 -7.79 -12.13
N GLN A 174 -3.43 -8.56 -11.03
CA GLN A 174 -4.39 -9.62 -10.76
C GLN A 174 -5.06 -9.40 -9.38
N GLU A 175 -6.27 -9.98 -9.20
CA GLU A 175 -6.96 -10.07 -7.91
C GLU A 175 -7.10 -11.54 -7.55
N GLU A 176 -6.34 -12.01 -6.55
CA GLU A 176 -6.13 -13.43 -6.28
C GLU A 176 -6.26 -13.78 -4.80
N ASP A 177 -6.53 -15.06 -4.51
CA ASP A 177 -6.57 -15.61 -3.15
C ASP A 177 -5.17 -16.06 -2.69
N VAL A 178 -4.28 -15.08 -2.49
CA VAL A 178 -2.86 -15.32 -2.17
C VAL A 178 -2.41 -14.74 -0.83
N LEU A 179 -3.34 -14.26 0.00
CA LEU A 179 -3.00 -13.56 1.24
C LEU A 179 -2.01 -14.31 2.12
N PHE A 180 -2.15 -15.62 2.23
CA PHE A 180 -1.28 -16.48 3.04
C PHE A 180 -0.40 -17.43 2.21
N SER A 181 -0.25 -17.17 0.90
CA SER A 181 0.59 -17.99 0.03
C SER A 181 2.08 -17.86 0.33
N TRP A 182 2.50 -16.74 0.93
CA TRP A 182 3.90 -16.48 1.28
C TRP A 182 4.02 -15.89 2.68
N LYS A 183 5.26 -15.85 3.19
CA LYS A 183 5.56 -15.28 4.51
C LYS A 183 5.23 -13.78 4.53
N ILE A 184 4.19 -13.39 5.26
CA ILE A 184 3.87 -11.97 5.52
C ILE A 184 4.97 -11.37 6.39
N VAL A 185 5.51 -10.22 5.98
CA VAL A 185 6.55 -9.45 6.68
C VAL A 185 6.10 -8.04 7.06
N GLY A 186 5.00 -7.57 6.49
CA GLY A 186 4.38 -6.30 6.83
C GLY A 186 2.88 -6.29 6.60
N HIS A 187 2.16 -5.63 7.51
CA HIS A 187 0.74 -5.29 7.38
C HIS A 187 0.58 -3.82 7.77
N TYR A 188 0.09 -3.01 6.85
CA TYR A 188 0.02 -1.56 7.03
C TYR A 188 -1.37 -1.03 6.69
N ARG A 189 -1.84 -0.10 7.52
CA ARG A 189 -3.11 0.62 7.31
C ARG A 189 -2.86 2.11 7.29
N TRP A 190 -2.92 2.70 6.10
CA TRP A 190 -2.65 4.13 5.93
C TRP A 190 -3.78 4.99 6.47
N PHE A 191 -5.00 4.63 6.14
CA PHE A 191 -6.21 5.36 6.53
C PHE A 191 -6.71 4.90 7.90
N ASN A 192 -5.95 5.10 8.97
CA ASN A 192 -6.39 4.78 10.33
C ASN A 192 -7.26 5.90 10.93
N ALA A 193 -8.36 5.53 11.60
CA ALA A 193 -9.06 6.41 12.52
C ALA A 193 -8.15 6.79 13.68
N GLY A 194 -7.77 8.08 13.77
CA GLY A 194 -7.25 8.63 15.00
C GLY A 194 -5.86 8.20 15.42
N ALA A 195 -4.85 8.88 14.87
CA ALA A 195 -3.76 9.39 15.68
C ALA A 195 -3.75 10.90 15.43
N SER A 196 -4.63 11.62 16.11
CA SER A 196 -4.42 13.04 16.34
C SER A 196 -3.12 13.17 17.11
N ARG A 197 -2.16 13.87 16.51
CA ARG A 197 -0.99 14.38 17.20
C ARG A 197 -1.40 15.53 18.12
#